data_3e8568cd840587019c494f2d6848a395
#
_entry.id   3e8568cd840587019c494f2d6848a395
#
_cell.length_a   1.000
_cell.length_b   1.000
_cell.length_c   1.000
_cell.angle_alpha   90.00
_cell.angle_beta   90.00
_cell.angle_gamma   90.00
#
_symmetry.space_group_name_H-M   'P 1'
#
loop_
_entity.id
_entity.type
_entity.pdbx_description
1 polymer ?
#
loop_
_entity_poly.entity_id
_entity_poly.type
_entity_poly.pdbx_seq_one_letter_code
_entity_poly.pdbx_strand_id
1 'polypeptide(L)'
;MRREYGVYVNYVSPVDWQGHKVWAIGTRVYPNRPPNETFHEFLLHVLHGSLGGKEWRDAELRKPKGERRFVMGCFEEYEKFTRAMLTSENEQGDGRWAAEPNGFVLYLLSLAWDVASLINASNLPDALVARLRDPVAYQGARYEIAVAAVFARLDCEIRFLDEEEELRGQKHVEFVATHRPTGQQIAVEVKSRHRVGVIHQPGDPEVASPLVVYDRVEVVFRGGRGARAVGERGAAAAGR
;
A
#
# COMPACT_ATOMS: atom_id res chain seq x y z
N MET A 1 -23.20 -10.67 5.31
CA MET A 1 -21.93 -10.16 5.85
C MET A 1 -21.83 -8.63 5.91
N ARG A 2 -22.22 -7.87 4.87
CA ARG A 2 -22.09 -6.40 4.87
C ARG A 2 -22.93 -5.63 5.92
N ARG A 3 -24.05 -6.14 6.35
CA ARG A 3 -24.96 -5.50 7.33
C ARG A 3 -24.73 -5.87 8.79
N GLU A 4 -24.07 -6.99 9.04
CA GLU A 4 -23.91 -7.53 10.41
C GLU A 4 -22.78 -6.89 11.21
N TYR A 5 -21.76 -6.31 10.56
CA TYR A 5 -20.57 -5.80 11.26
C TYR A 5 -20.29 -4.31 11.00
N GLY A 6 -21.20 -3.58 10.34
CA GLY A 6 -21.06 -2.14 10.12
C GLY A 6 -19.84 -1.73 9.28
N VAL A 7 -19.11 -2.66 8.69
CA VAL A 7 -17.93 -2.40 7.90
C VAL A 7 -18.32 -2.36 6.42
N TYR A 8 -18.48 -1.16 5.87
CA TYR A 8 -18.64 -0.94 4.43
C TYR A 8 -17.29 -1.07 3.72
N VAL A 9 -16.83 -2.28 3.56
CA VAL A 9 -15.74 -2.55 2.62
C VAL A 9 -16.36 -2.69 1.24
N ASN A 10 -16.29 -1.66 0.43
CA ASN A 10 -16.52 -1.78 -0.99
C ASN A 10 -15.34 -2.57 -1.57
N TYR A 11 -15.48 -3.90 -1.63
CA TYR A 11 -14.52 -4.72 -2.33
C TYR A 11 -14.55 -4.32 -3.80
N VAL A 12 -13.41 -3.85 -4.27
CA VAL A 12 -13.17 -3.63 -5.68
C VAL A 12 -12.95 -5.02 -6.29
N SER A 13 -13.95 -5.53 -6.98
CA SER A 13 -13.80 -6.76 -7.76
C SER A 13 -13.45 -6.36 -9.18
N PRO A 14 -12.42 -6.96 -9.78
CA PRO A 14 -12.12 -6.73 -11.18
C PRO A 14 -13.19 -7.35 -12.08
N VAL A 15 -13.34 -6.77 -13.25
CA VAL A 15 -14.11 -7.35 -14.34
C VAL A 15 -13.13 -7.84 -15.41
N ASP A 16 -13.30 -9.06 -15.88
CA ASP A 16 -12.54 -9.57 -17.03
C ASP A 16 -13.15 -9.04 -18.32
N TRP A 17 -12.35 -8.32 -19.07
CA TRP A 17 -12.76 -7.72 -20.35
C TRP A 17 -11.69 -7.97 -21.42
N GLN A 18 -12.07 -8.65 -22.49
CA GLN A 18 -11.18 -8.96 -23.64
C GLN A 18 -9.81 -9.55 -23.24
N GLY A 19 -9.80 -10.44 -22.25
CA GLY A 19 -8.57 -11.08 -21.78
C GLY A 19 -7.71 -10.21 -20.83
N HIS A 20 -8.23 -9.07 -20.39
CA HIS A 20 -7.59 -8.19 -19.42
C HIS A 20 -8.50 -7.98 -18.20
N LYS A 21 -7.90 -7.66 -17.05
CA LYS A 21 -8.65 -7.15 -15.90
C LYS A 21 -8.90 -5.66 -15.99
N VAL A 22 -10.08 -5.26 -15.59
CA VAL A 22 -10.47 -3.87 -15.38
C VAL A 22 -10.79 -3.70 -13.90
N TRP A 23 -10.05 -2.84 -13.23
CA TRP A 23 -10.31 -2.48 -11.84
C TRP A 23 -10.96 -1.10 -11.76
N ALA A 24 -11.73 -0.84 -10.71
CA ALA A 24 -12.27 0.47 -10.41
C ALA A 24 -12.11 0.79 -8.92
N ILE A 25 -11.71 2.02 -8.61
CA ILE A 25 -11.66 2.57 -7.24
C ILE A 25 -12.32 3.95 -7.26
N GLY A 26 -13.44 4.10 -6.56
CA GLY A 26 -14.25 5.31 -6.61
C GLY A 26 -14.68 5.59 -8.05
N THR A 27 -14.31 6.75 -8.58
CA THR A 27 -14.58 7.16 -9.97
C THR A 27 -13.45 6.82 -10.95
N ARG A 28 -12.34 6.26 -10.46
CA ARG A 28 -11.17 5.93 -11.30
C ARG A 28 -11.27 4.52 -11.83
N VAL A 29 -11.06 4.37 -13.14
CA VAL A 29 -11.03 3.07 -13.84
C VAL A 29 -9.60 2.78 -14.30
N TYR A 30 -9.16 1.55 -14.07
CA TYR A 30 -7.83 1.05 -14.44
C TYR A 30 -7.98 -0.10 -15.44
N PRO A 31 -8.04 0.21 -16.73
CA PRO A 31 -8.20 -0.79 -17.79
C PRO A 31 -6.87 -1.50 -18.11
N ASN A 32 -6.96 -2.53 -18.94
CA ASN A 32 -5.81 -3.24 -19.51
C ASN A 32 -4.82 -3.81 -18.48
N ARG A 33 -5.35 -4.23 -17.31
CA ARG A 33 -4.53 -4.87 -16.30
C ARG A 33 -4.29 -6.35 -16.66
N PRO A 34 -3.16 -6.94 -16.23
CA PRO A 34 -2.88 -8.34 -16.48
C PRO A 34 -4.02 -9.25 -16.00
N PRO A 35 -4.39 -10.30 -16.77
CA PRO A 35 -5.55 -11.13 -16.44
C PRO A 35 -5.40 -11.90 -15.11
N ASN A 36 -4.17 -12.22 -14.73
CA ASN A 36 -3.84 -12.90 -13.49
C ASN A 36 -3.35 -11.96 -12.38
N GLU A 37 -3.49 -10.62 -12.57
CA GLU A 37 -3.10 -9.66 -11.53
C GLU A 37 -3.87 -9.91 -10.24
N THR A 38 -3.13 -9.98 -9.14
CA THR A 38 -3.72 -10.11 -7.80
C THR A 38 -4.16 -8.74 -7.27
N PHE A 39 -5.04 -8.76 -6.25
CA PHE A 39 -5.46 -7.52 -5.61
C PHE A 39 -4.30 -6.75 -4.98
N HIS A 40 -3.33 -7.44 -4.38
CA HIS A 40 -2.14 -6.81 -3.79
C HIS A 40 -1.29 -6.09 -4.85
N GLU A 41 -1.06 -6.74 -6.01
CA GLU A 41 -0.32 -6.11 -7.11
C GLU A 41 -1.05 -4.88 -7.65
N PHE A 42 -2.39 -4.94 -7.73
CA PHE A 42 -3.20 -3.80 -8.12
C PHE A 42 -3.09 -2.65 -7.11
N LEU A 43 -3.15 -2.92 -5.81
CA LEU A 43 -2.95 -1.89 -4.77
C LEU A 43 -1.59 -1.21 -4.89
N LEU A 44 -0.53 -2.00 -5.11
CA LEU A 44 0.81 -1.46 -5.32
C LEU A 44 0.92 -0.62 -6.60
N HIS A 45 0.20 -1.00 -7.66
CA HIS A 45 0.09 -0.19 -8.87
C HIS A 45 -0.57 1.16 -8.58
N VAL A 46 -1.66 1.17 -7.82
CA VAL A 46 -2.36 2.40 -7.42
C VAL A 46 -1.45 3.31 -6.58
N LEU A 47 -0.77 2.75 -5.58
CA LEU A 47 0.20 3.48 -4.76
C LEU A 47 1.33 4.06 -5.63
N HIS A 48 1.94 3.25 -6.49
CA HIS A 48 3.00 3.68 -7.39
C HIS A 48 2.55 4.84 -8.30
N GLY A 49 1.35 4.72 -8.90
CA GLY A 49 0.76 5.80 -9.70
C GLY A 49 0.52 7.07 -8.90
N SER A 50 0.01 6.96 -7.67
CA SER A 50 -0.21 8.11 -6.78
C SER A 50 1.10 8.81 -6.40
N LEU A 51 2.20 8.07 -6.26
CA LEU A 51 3.52 8.64 -5.99
C LEU A 51 4.19 9.27 -7.22
N GLY A 52 3.54 9.31 -8.37
CA GLY A 52 4.08 9.87 -9.62
C GLY A 52 4.58 8.83 -10.62
N GLY A 53 4.26 7.57 -10.40
CA GLY A 53 4.45 6.49 -11.35
C GLY A 53 5.92 6.26 -11.74
N LYS A 54 6.10 5.95 -13.03
CA LYS A 54 7.43 5.63 -13.59
C LYS A 54 8.44 6.77 -13.42
N GLU A 55 8.01 8.01 -13.61
CA GLU A 55 8.90 9.18 -13.54
C GLU A 55 9.49 9.35 -12.14
N TRP A 56 8.64 9.24 -11.11
CA TRP A 56 9.08 9.28 -9.72
C TRP A 56 10.04 8.12 -9.42
N ARG A 57 9.69 6.90 -9.81
CA ARG A 57 10.52 5.71 -9.60
C ARG A 57 11.90 5.85 -10.25
N ASP A 58 11.94 6.27 -11.51
CA ASP A 58 13.19 6.44 -12.23
C ASP A 58 14.07 7.54 -11.60
N ALA A 59 13.44 8.61 -11.06
CA ALA A 59 14.14 9.64 -10.33
C ALA A 59 14.75 9.10 -9.01
N GLU A 60 14.01 8.29 -8.26
CA GLU A 60 14.51 7.67 -7.04
C GLU A 60 15.64 6.65 -7.33
N LEU A 61 15.52 5.85 -8.38
CA LEU A 61 16.54 4.87 -8.75
C LEU A 61 17.88 5.49 -9.19
N ARG A 62 17.88 6.74 -9.70
CA ARG A 62 19.11 7.48 -10.04
C ARG A 62 19.89 7.94 -8.80
N LYS A 63 19.24 8.00 -7.63
CA LYS A 63 19.90 8.39 -6.38
C LYS A 63 20.74 7.23 -5.83
N PRO A 64 21.84 7.52 -5.12
CA PRO A 64 22.52 6.53 -4.30
C PRO A 64 21.53 5.84 -3.35
N LYS A 65 21.74 4.55 -3.10
CA LYS A 65 20.78 3.73 -2.32
C LYS A 65 20.43 4.33 -0.96
N GLY A 66 21.40 4.94 -0.27
CA GLY A 66 21.20 5.57 1.04
C GLY A 66 20.42 6.91 1.00
N GLU A 67 20.22 7.51 -0.19
CA GLU A 67 19.51 8.77 -0.38
C GLU A 67 18.09 8.57 -0.93
N ARG A 68 17.72 7.32 -1.25
CA ARG A 68 16.38 6.98 -1.75
C ARG A 68 15.35 7.16 -0.65
N ARG A 69 14.15 7.56 -1.04
CA ARG A 69 13.03 7.69 -0.11
C ARG A 69 12.68 6.35 0.53
N PHE A 70 12.26 6.38 1.79
CA PHE A 70 11.92 5.17 2.55
C PHE A 70 10.92 4.27 1.80
N VAL A 71 9.86 4.86 1.22
CA VAL A 71 8.85 4.10 0.46
C VAL A 71 9.46 3.43 -0.78
N MET A 72 10.48 4.03 -1.42
CA MET A 72 11.20 3.37 -2.53
C MET A 72 11.98 2.15 -2.03
N GLY A 73 12.60 2.26 -0.86
CA GLY A 73 13.23 1.13 -0.19
C GLY A 73 12.25 -0.02 0.08
N CYS A 74 11.01 0.30 0.49
CA CYS A 74 9.97 -0.70 0.68
C CYS A 74 9.58 -1.40 -0.64
N PHE A 75 9.51 -0.69 -1.77
CA PHE A 75 9.30 -1.31 -3.09
C PHE A 75 10.46 -2.24 -3.47
N GLU A 76 11.72 -1.84 -3.22
CA GLU A 76 12.89 -2.69 -3.47
C GLU A 76 12.87 -3.96 -2.61
N GLU A 77 12.49 -3.85 -1.34
CA GLU A 77 12.34 -5.00 -0.44
C GLU A 77 11.17 -5.90 -0.87
N TYR A 78 10.07 -5.35 -1.36
CA TYR A 78 8.99 -6.13 -1.96
C TYR A 78 9.48 -6.92 -3.18
N GLU A 79 10.26 -6.30 -4.09
CA GLU A 79 10.81 -6.98 -5.25
C GLU A 79 11.81 -8.10 -4.87
N LYS A 80 12.59 -7.91 -3.80
CA LYS A 80 13.49 -8.95 -3.27
C LYS A 80 12.69 -10.09 -2.64
N PHE A 81 11.68 -9.74 -1.81
CA PHE A 81 10.81 -10.71 -1.18
C PHE A 81 10.12 -11.59 -2.23
N THR A 82 9.48 -11.00 -3.24
CA THR A 82 8.79 -11.77 -4.28
C THR A 82 9.74 -12.69 -5.03
N ARG A 83 10.95 -12.23 -5.37
CA ARG A 83 11.97 -13.09 -6.02
C ARG A 83 12.42 -14.25 -5.14
N ALA A 84 12.61 -14.01 -3.85
CA ALA A 84 13.04 -15.05 -2.91
C ALA A 84 11.95 -16.10 -2.65
N MET A 85 10.67 -15.72 -2.74
CA MET A 85 9.54 -16.59 -2.47
C MET A 85 9.01 -17.35 -3.70
N LEU A 86 9.61 -17.16 -4.89
CA LEU A 86 9.30 -17.90 -6.11
C LEU A 86 9.88 -19.33 -6.06
N THR A 87 9.43 -20.12 -5.10
CA THR A 87 9.83 -21.52 -4.89
C THR A 87 8.67 -22.46 -5.16
N SER A 88 8.94 -23.73 -5.43
CA SER A 88 7.89 -24.74 -5.64
C SER A 88 7.00 -24.93 -4.40
N GLU A 89 7.56 -24.75 -3.20
CA GLU A 89 6.81 -24.86 -1.94
C GLU A 89 5.75 -23.77 -1.78
N ASN A 90 6.00 -22.60 -2.35
CA ASN A 90 5.10 -21.45 -2.29
C ASN A 90 4.12 -21.39 -3.49
N GLU A 91 4.25 -22.28 -4.47
CA GLU A 91 3.42 -22.29 -5.66
C GLU A 91 2.01 -22.80 -5.33
N GLN A 92 0.99 -22.01 -5.71
CA GLN A 92 -0.42 -22.30 -5.50
C GLN A 92 -1.10 -22.86 -6.77
N GLY A 93 -0.35 -23.12 -7.84
CA GLY A 93 -0.85 -23.41 -9.18
C GLY A 93 -1.17 -22.13 -9.97
N ASP A 94 -1.52 -22.29 -11.25
CA ASP A 94 -1.87 -21.21 -12.20
C ASP A 94 -0.88 -20.02 -12.23
N GLY A 95 0.39 -20.23 -11.84
CA GLY A 95 1.45 -19.21 -11.85
C GLY A 95 1.33 -18.18 -10.74
N ARG A 96 0.73 -18.54 -9.61
CA ARG A 96 0.67 -17.74 -8.39
C ARG A 96 1.50 -18.38 -7.29
N TRP A 97 2.09 -17.54 -6.45
CA TRP A 97 2.83 -17.92 -5.26
C TRP A 97 2.24 -17.22 -4.05
N ALA A 98 2.21 -17.89 -2.90
CA ALA A 98 1.76 -17.34 -1.64
C ALA A 98 2.86 -17.50 -0.58
N ALA A 99 3.16 -16.45 0.16
CA ALA A 99 4.15 -16.48 1.22
C ALA A 99 3.75 -15.50 2.35
N GLU A 100 4.24 -15.78 3.55
CA GLU A 100 4.08 -14.89 4.69
C GLU A 100 4.92 -13.62 4.49
N PRO A 101 4.32 -12.41 4.54
CA PRO A 101 5.01 -11.16 4.26
C PRO A 101 5.93 -10.76 5.43
N ASN A 102 7.09 -10.21 5.11
CA ASN A 102 7.93 -9.52 6.10
C ASN A 102 7.38 -8.11 6.43
N GLY A 103 7.96 -7.45 7.43
CA GLY A 103 7.52 -6.15 7.90
C GLY A 103 7.50 -5.05 6.83
N PHE A 104 8.46 -5.04 5.89
CA PHE A 104 8.49 -4.07 4.78
C PHE A 104 7.35 -4.29 3.79
N VAL A 105 7.06 -5.56 3.49
CA VAL A 105 5.95 -5.93 2.60
C VAL A 105 4.61 -5.56 3.23
N LEU A 106 4.40 -5.92 4.51
CA LEU A 106 3.21 -5.53 5.27
C LEU A 106 3.02 -4.01 5.31
N TYR A 107 4.10 -3.29 5.61
CA TYR A 107 4.07 -1.84 5.64
C TYR A 107 3.65 -1.24 4.29
N LEU A 108 4.27 -1.70 3.19
CA LEU A 108 4.00 -1.21 1.85
C LEU A 108 2.55 -1.49 1.43
N LEU A 109 2.06 -2.70 1.69
CA LEU A 109 0.67 -3.09 1.40
C LEU A 109 -0.33 -2.32 2.25
N SER A 110 -0.01 -2.08 3.53
CA SER A 110 -0.84 -1.24 4.41
C SER A 110 -0.95 0.19 3.88
N LEU A 111 0.17 0.80 3.46
CA LEU A 111 0.15 2.12 2.83
C LEU A 111 -0.66 2.12 1.53
N ALA A 112 -0.48 1.10 0.69
CA ALA A 112 -1.21 0.97 -0.57
C ALA A 112 -2.73 0.84 -0.36
N TRP A 113 -3.13 0.06 0.65
CA TRP A 113 -4.52 -0.11 1.03
C TRP A 113 -5.14 1.18 1.57
N ASP A 114 -4.41 1.91 2.43
CA ASP A 114 -4.86 3.19 2.98
C ASP A 114 -5.04 4.23 1.87
N VAL A 115 -4.08 4.36 0.95
CA VAL A 115 -4.17 5.24 -0.23
C VAL A 115 -5.37 4.88 -1.10
N ALA A 116 -5.56 3.59 -1.42
CA ALA A 116 -6.69 3.13 -2.21
C ALA A 116 -8.03 3.41 -1.51
N SER A 117 -8.10 3.26 -0.18
CA SER A 117 -9.29 3.57 0.61
C SER A 117 -9.67 5.05 0.53
N LEU A 118 -8.69 5.95 0.59
CA LEU A 118 -8.92 7.40 0.45
C LEU A 118 -9.37 7.76 -0.96
N ILE A 119 -8.74 7.21 -2.00
CA ILE A 119 -9.16 7.41 -3.40
C ILE A 119 -10.61 6.95 -3.59
N ASN A 120 -10.99 5.82 -2.96
CA ASN A 120 -12.35 5.29 -3.06
C ASN A 120 -13.39 6.17 -2.35
N ALA A 121 -13.04 6.76 -1.23
CA ALA A 121 -13.97 7.55 -0.41
C ALA A 121 -14.11 9.01 -0.87
N SER A 122 -13.03 9.61 -1.37
CA SER A 122 -12.99 11.03 -1.71
C SER A 122 -11.92 11.30 -2.78
N ASN A 123 -10.87 11.94 -2.42
CA ASN A 123 -9.65 12.11 -3.20
C ASN A 123 -8.47 12.14 -2.23
N LEU A 124 -7.34 11.66 -2.70
CA LEU A 124 -6.08 11.83 -2.00
C LEU A 124 -5.50 13.20 -2.40
N PRO A 125 -5.35 14.18 -1.46
CA PRO A 125 -4.82 15.50 -1.80
C PRO A 125 -3.38 15.43 -2.32
N ASP A 126 -3.08 16.21 -3.35
CA ASP A 126 -1.71 16.28 -3.91
C ASP A 126 -0.69 16.77 -2.89
N ALA A 127 -1.07 17.68 -1.99
CA ALA A 127 -0.23 18.15 -0.89
C ALA A 127 0.17 17.00 0.05
N LEU A 128 -0.76 16.10 0.37
CA LEU A 128 -0.49 14.94 1.21
C LEU A 128 0.43 13.93 0.51
N VAL A 129 0.25 13.74 -0.80
CA VAL A 129 1.16 12.94 -1.63
C VAL A 129 2.56 13.57 -1.70
N ALA A 130 2.65 14.88 -1.84
CA ALA A 130 3.94 15.58 -1.82
C ALA A 130 4.68 15.36 -0.49
N ARG A 131 3.98 15.43 0.64
CA ARG A 131 4.51 15.13 1.97
C ARG A 131 4.96 13.67 2.12
N LEU A 132 4.30 12.70 1.47
CA LEU A 132 4.78 11.31 1.39
C LEU A 132 6.11 11.16 0.64
N ARG A 133 6.43 12.10 -0.24
CA ARG A 133 7.70 12.11 -0.97
C ARG A 133 8.78 12.90 -0.24
N ASP A 134 8.45 13.62 0.80
CA ASP A 134 9.38 14.41 1.60
C ASP A 134 9.93 13.57 2.77
N PRO A 135 11.26 13.43 2.94
CA PRO A 135 11.81 12.59 4.00
C PRO A 135 11.52 13.12 5.41
N VAL A 136 11.32 14.43 5.57
CA VAL A 136 11.05 15.05 6.87
C VAL A 136 9.56 14.93 7.20
N ALA A 137 8.69 15.21 6.23
CA ALA A 137 7.24 15.19 6.41
C ALA A 137 6.60 13.78 6.28
N TYR A 138 7.36 12.80 5.76
CA TYR A 138 6.88 11.44 5.45
C TYR A 138 6.09 10.79 6.58
N GLN A 139 6.66 10.78 7.80
CA GLN A 139 6.06 10.08 8.93
C GLN A 139 4.72 10.69 9.33
N GLY A 140 4.62 12.01 9.34
CA GLY A 140 3.35 12.71 9.61
C GLY A 140 2.30 12.40 8.55
N ALA A 141 2.66 12.54 7.27
CA ALA A 141 1.77 12.24 6.15
C ALA A 141 1.30 10.78 6.15
N ARG A 142 2.21 9.83 6.42
CA ARG A 142 1.84 8.41 6.52
C ARG A 142 0.83 8.15 7.62
N TYR A 143 1.01 8.80 8.77
CA TYR A 143 0.11 8.63 9.91
C TYR A 143 -1.25 9.26 9.66
N GLU A 144 -1.28 10.46 9.07
CA GLU A 144 -2.51 11.15 8.65
C GLU A 144 -3.31 10.31 7.64
N ILE A 145 -2.66 9.76 6.60
CA ILE A 145 -3.27 8.83 5.64
C ILE A 145 -3.87 7.62 6.36
N ALA A 146 -3.14 7.02 7.30
CA ALA A 146 -3.64 5.84 8.00
C ALA A 146 -4.91 6.13 8.79
N VAL A 147 -4.92 7.24 9.53
CA VAL A 147 -6.09 7.66 10.33
C VAL A 147 -7.27 8.01 9.41
N ALA A 148 -7.05 8.81 8.37
CA ALA A 148 -8.10 9.18 7.43
C ALA A 148 -8.69 7.95 6.71
N ALA A 149 -7.85 6.98 6.34
CA ALA A 149 -8.29 5.74 5.72
C ALA A 149 -9.17 4.87 6.63
N VAL A 150 -8.97 4.92 7.96
CA VAL A 150 -9.90 4.26 8.91
C VAL A 150 -11.29 4.86 8.78
N PHE A 151 -11.41 6.18 8.80
CA PHE A 151 -12.72 6.85 8.64
C PHE A 151 -13.31 6.60 7.25
N ALA A 152 -12.49 6.59 6.21
CA ALA A 152 -12.95 6.27 4.85
C ALA A 152 -13.58 4.87 4.79
N ARG A 153 -12.97 3.88 5.45
CA ARG A 153 -13.51 2.51 5.53
C ARG A 153 -14.77 2.39 6.41
N LEU A 154 -15.00 3.34 7.29
CA LEU A 154 -16.21 3.45 8.11
C LEU A 154 -17.35 4.22 7.42
N ASP A 155 -17.30 4.34 6.09
CA ASP A 155 -18.29 5.05 5.27
C ASP A 155 -18.39 6.55 5.58
N CYS A 156 -17.25 7.16 5.92
CA CYS A 156 -17.14 8.60 6.06
C CYS A 156 -16.64 9.23 4.75
N GLU A 157 -17.22 10.37 4.42
CA GLU A 157 -16.62 11.31 3.48
C GLU A 157 -15.52 12.10 4.19
N ILE A 158 -14.33 12.20 3.58
CA ILE A 158 -13.18 12.86 4.17
C ILE A 158 -12.94 14.19 3.44
N ARG A 159 -12.99 15.29 4.18
CA ARG A 159 -12.63 16.61 3.68
C ARG A 159 -11.37 17.08 4.41
N PHE A 160 -10.25 17.05 3.72
CA PHE A 160 -9.00 17.63 4.21
C PHE A 160 -9.14 19.15 4.24
N LEU A 161 -8.57 19.79 5.25
CA LEU A 161 -8.59 21.24 5.40
C LEU A 161 -7.33 21.84 4.75
N ASP A 162 -7.50 22.98 4.10
CA ASP A 162 -6.40 23.74 3.53
C ASP A 162 -5.77 24.64 4.62
N GLU A 163 -4.46 24.95 4.47
CA GLU A 163 -3.72 25.82 5.41
C GLU A 163 -4.41 27.18 5.63
N GLU A 164 -5.15 27.69 4.63
CA GLU A 164 -5.91 28.95 4.75
C GLU A 164 -7.12 28.82 5.70
N GLU A 165 -7.71 27.64 5.82
CA GLU A 165 -8.82 27.38 6.77
C GLU A 165 -8.27 27.26 8.20
N GLU A 166 -7.04 26.78 8.38
CA GLU A 166 -6.35 26.71 9.67
C GLU A 166 -6.04 28.09 10.26
N LEU A 167 -5.70 29.08 9.42
CA LEU A 167 -5.36 30.45 9.83
C LEU A 167 -6.55 31.23 10.44
N ARG A 168 -7.78 30.76 10.33
CA ARG A 168 -8.99 31.38 10.87
C ARG A 168 -9.26 31.10 12.35
N GLY A 169 -8.25 30.62 13.09
CA GLY A 169 -8.30 30.46 14.56
C GLY A 169 -8.99 29.20 15.05
N GLN A 170 -9.25 28.25 14.18
CA GLN A 170 -9.63 26.89 14.57
C GLN A 170 -8.35 26.09 14.89
N LYS A 171 -8.38 25.32 15.99
CA LYS A 171 -7.33 24.38 16.35
C LYS A 171 -6.95 23.53 15.13
N HIS A 172 -5.66 23.18 15.01
CA HIS A 172 -5.10 22.33 13.96
C HIS A 172 -5.93 21.05 13.76
N VAL A 173 -6.79 21.07 12.76
CA VAL A 173 -7.62 19.94 12.35
C VAL A 173 -7.17 19.58 10.95
N GLU A 174 -6.64 18.38 10.75
CA GLU A 174 -6.16 17.95 9.43
C GLU A 174 -7.32 17.62 8.48
N PHE A 175 -8.41 17.08 9.01
CA PHE A 175 -9.58 16.77 8.19
C PHE A 175 -10.87 16.69 9.01
N VAL A 176 -11.99 16.82 8.30
CA VAL A 176 -13.33 16.53 8.83
C VAL A 176 -13.85 15.26 8.18
N ALA A 177 -14.26 14.29 8.99
CA ALA A 177 -14.91 13.07 8.57
C ALA A 177 -16.43 13.21 8.76
N THR A 178 -17.21 13.05 7.68
CA THR A 178 -18.68 13.05 7.73
C THR A 178 -19.22 11.65 7.50
N HIS A 179 -19.81 11.04 8.51
CA HIS A 179 -20.39 9.71 8.40
C HIS A 179 -21.64 9.77 7.51
N ARG A 180 -21.58 9.17 6.31
CA ARG A 180 -22.62 9.31 5.28
C ARG A 180 -24.01 8.88 5.73
N PRO A 181 -24.19 7.75 6.47
CA PRO A 181 -25.53 7.31 6.89
C PRO A 181 -26.22 8.25 7.88
N THR A 182 -25.47 8.96 8.73
CA THR A 182 -26.02 9.78 9.82
C THR A 182 -25.82 11.27 9.64
N GLY A 183 -24.92 11.68 8.75
CA GLY A 183 -24.51 13.09 8.59
C GLY A 183 -23.65 13.61 9.76
N GLN A 184 -23.30 12.76 10.73
CA GLN A 184 -22.46 13.16 11.87
C GLN A 184 -21.06 13.54 11.41
N GLN A 185 -20.57 14.69 11.88
CA GLN A 185 -19.24 15.19 11.57
C GLN A 185 -18.29 15.03 12.76
N ILE A 186 -17.06 14.63 12.46
CA ILE A 186 -15.97 14.47 13.41
C ILE A 186 -14.78 15.25 12.87
N ALA A 187 -14.32 16.26 13.63
CA ALA A 187 -13.08 16.96 13.35
C ALA A 187 -11.91 16.14 13.90
N VAL A 188 -10.92 15.86 13.06
CA VAL A 188 -9.80 14.97 13.41
C VAL A 188 -8.48 15.72 13.35
N GLU A 189 -7.79 15.74 14.47
CA GLU A 189 -6.39 16.17 14.59
C GLU A 189 -5.51 14.93 14.74
N VAL A 190 -4.46 14.83 13.91
CA VAL A 190 -3.57 13.67 13.88
C VAL A 190 -2.19 14.07 14.39
N LYS A 191 -1.77 13.52 15.54
CA LYS A 191 -0.43 13.78 16.10
C LYS A 191 0.43 12.54 16.06
N SER A 192 1.49 12.56 15.26
CA SER A 192 2.53 11.55 15.33
C SER A 192 3.61 11.99 16.32
N ARG A 193 3.98 11.10 17.25
CA ARG A 193 5.21 11.32 18.02
C ARG A 193 6.40 11.02 17.13
N HIS A 194 7.20 12.03 16.82
CA HIS A 194 8.45 11.86 16.09
C HIS A 194 9.38 10.94 16.90
N ARG A 195 9.56 9.71 16.43
CA ARG A 195 10.60 8.84 16.94
C ARG A 195 11.82 9.02 16.04
N VAL A 196 12.78 9.80 16.52
CA VAL A 196 14.08 9.96 15.86
C VAL A 196 14.74 8.58 15.77
N GLY A 197 15.16 8.18 14.57
CA GLY A 197 15.93 6.96 14.34
C GLY A 197 15.17 5.76 13.74
N VAL A 198 13.83 5.73 13.77
CA VAL A 198 13.07 4.55 13.28
C VAL A 198 12.96 4.49 11.75
N ILE A 199 13.00 5.63 11.07
CA ILE A 199 12.81 5.69 9.60
C ILE A 199 14.12 5.99 8.85
N HIS A 200 15.14 6.53 9.53
CA HIS A 200 16.42 6.96 8.92
C HIS A 200 17.55 5.94 9.04
N GLN A 201 17.37 4.91 9.82
CA GLN A 201 18.28 3.75 9.79
C GLN A 201 17.57 2.59 9.10
N PRO A 202 18.25 1.82 8.22
CA PRO A 202 17.75 0.53 7.81
C PRO A 202 17.61 -0.28 9.09
N GLY A 203 16.38 -0.27 9.62
CA GLY A 203 16.08 -0.87 10.92
C GLY A 203 16.36 -2.34 10.88
N ASP A 204 16.82 -2.85 11.98
CA ASP A 204 16.82 -4.27 12.27
C ASP A 204 15.41 -4.82 11.95
N PRO A 205 15.28 -5.80 11.05
CA PRO A 205 13.99 -6.37 10.68
C PRO A 205 13.20 -6.97 11.86
N GLU A 206 13.84 -7.15 13.01
CA GLU A 206 13.20 -7.61 14.23
C GLU A 206 12.42 -6.51 14.99
N VAL A 207 12.60 -5.23 14.67
CA VAL A 207 11.79 -4.16 15.26
C VAL A 207 10.54 -3.96 14.42
N ALA A 208 9.65 -4.92 14.42
CA ALA A 208 8.30 -4.77 13.92
C ALA A 208 7.62 -3.60 14.63
N SER A 209 7.07 -2.66 13.86
CA SER A 209 6.25 -1.59 14.42
C SER A 209 5.06 -2.22 15.16
N PRO A 210 4.85 -1.97 16.45
CA PRO A 210 3.80 -2.64 17.23
C PRO A 210 2.36 -2.25 16.85
N LEU A 211 2.16 -1.55 15.74
CA LEU A 211 0.86 -0.98 15.36
C LEU A 211 0.04 -1.81 14.38
N VAL A 212 0.54 -2.97 13.94
CA VAL A 212 -0.24 -3.83 13.05
C VAL A 212 -0.11 -5.27 13.49
N VAL A 213 -1.01 -5.69 14.36
CA VAL A 213 -1.24 -7.11 14.65
C VAL A 213 -2.21 -7.62 13.58
N TYR A 214 -1.70 -8.30 12.56
CA TYR A 214 -2.53 -9.10 11.66
C TYR A 214 -2.45 -10.56 12.09
N ASP A 215 -3.61 -11.16 12.33
CA ASP A 215 -3.72 -12.61 12.30
C ASP A 215 -3.39 -13.08 10.88
N ARG A 216 -2.29 -13.77 10.72
CA ARG A 216 -1.81 -14.47 9.53
C ARG A 216 -2.23 -13.85 8.18
N VAL A 217 -1.38 -13.01 7.61
CA VAL A 217 -1.58 -12.43 6.28
C VAL A 217 -0.71 -13.18 5.27
N GLU A 218 -1.32 -13.69 4.20
CA GLU A 218 -0.62 -14.20 3.04
C GLU A 218 -0.60 -13.15 1.92
N VAL A 219 0.55 -12.94 1.30
CA VAL A 219 0.69 -12.13 0.09
C VAL A 219 0.77 -13.05 -1.11
N VAL A 220 -0.20 -12.91 -2.02
CA VAL A 220 -0.23 -13.65 -3.29
C VAL A 220 0.34 -12.77 -4.40
N PHE A 221 1.35 -13.26 -5.11
CA PHE A 221 2.00 -12.56 -6.21
C PHE A 221 2.27 -13.48 -7.39
N ARG A 222 2.62 -12.90 -8.54
CA ARG A 222 2.89 -13.65 -9.78
C ARG A 222 4.38 -13.90 -9.97
N GLY A 223 4.71 -15.06 -10.52
CA GLY A 223 6.02 -15.28 -11.10
C GLY A 223 6.21 -14.44 -12.36
N GLY A 224 7.28 -13.66 -12.44
CA GLY A 224 7.64 -12.94 -13.66
C GLY A 224 7.89 -13.90 -14.84
N ARG A 225 7.65 -13.47 -16.08
CA ARG A 225 8.06 -14.22 -17.27
C ARG A 225 9.58 -14.43 -17.22
N GLY A 226 10.03 -15.65 -16.96
CA GLY A 226 11.45 -16.00 -16.80
C GLY A 226 11.84 -16.58 -15.45
N ALA A 227 10.97 -16.54 -14.44
CA ALA A 227 11.17 -17.29 -13.20
C ALA A 227 10.91 -18.78 -13.48
N ARG A 228 11.90 -19.44 -14.10
CA ARG A 228 11.98 -20.91 -14.04
C ARG A 228 12.34 -21.24 -12.60
N ALA A 229 11.53 -22.09 -11.97
CA ALA A 229 11.91 -22.73 -10.73
C ALA A 229 13.35 -23.23 -10.85
N VAL A 230 14.23 -22.76 -9.97
CA VAL A 230 15.55 -23.37 -9.76
C VAL A 230 15.28 -24.64 -8.95
N GLY A 231 14.65 -25.61 -9.61
CA GLY A 231 14.35 -26.92 -9.09
C GLY A 231 15.29 -27.92 -9.72
N GLU A 232 16.09 -28.55 -8.90
CA GLU A 232 16.67 -29.90 -9.07
C GLU A 232 17.36 -30.21 -10.41
N ARG A 233 18.59 -29.75 -10.56
CA ARG A 233 19.58 -30.51 -11.32
C ARG A 233 20.75 -30.83 -10.39
N GLY A 234 20.70 -32.03 -9.82
CA GLY A 234 21.90 -32.50 -9.09
C GLY A 234 21.68 -33.67 -8.17
N ALA A 235 20.99 -34.72 -8.59
CA ALA A 235 21.09 -36.00 -7.90
C ALA A 235 20.85 -37.18 -8.85
N ALA A 236 21.72 -37.35 -9.83
CA ALA A 236 21.83 -38.65 -10.57
C ALA A 236 23.17 -38.70 -11.27
N ALA A 237 24.20 -39.10 -10.60
CA ALA A 237 25.35 -39.83 -11.15
C ALA A 237 26.43 -40.09 -10.08
N ALA A 238 26.21 -41.05 -9.20
CA ALA A 238 27.31 -41.78 -8.58
C ALA A 238 26.81 -43.19 -8.22
N GLY A 239 26.86 -44.04 -9.20
CA GLY A 239 26.56 -45.44 -9.06
C GLY A 239 27.19 -46.22 -10.20
N ARG A 240 28.49 -46.46 -10.11
CA ARG A 240 29.18 -47.69 -10.52
C ARG A 240 30.59 -47.69 -9.93
#